data_82b837cecac6a354311dfbbafcc99509
#
_entry.id   82b837cecac6a354311dfbbafcc99509
#
_cell.length_a   1.000
_cell.length_b   1.000
_cell.length_c   1.000
_cell.angle_alpha   90.00
_cell.angle_beta   90.00
_cell.angle_gamma   90.00
#
_symmetry.space_group_name_H-M   'P 1'
#
loop_
_entity.id
_entity.type
_entity.pdbx_description
1 polymer ?
#
loop_
_entity_poly.entity_id
_entity_poly.type
_entity_poly.pdbx_seq_one_letter_code
_entity_poly.pdbx_strand_id
1 'polypeptide(L)'
;MPPDTQTAARSKPRLSITRKLAAPPDRCFRAWIDPGALKGWFGPGANEVVLAETDPRVGGRYRLVMRSVGGEEHEVGGEFREVVTNRKLVFTWAWRSTPERQSLVTVEFAPAGDATALTLTHEHFADEAARDRHRQGWIGSLEKFAGLVESSFAQVQQGRA
;
A
#
# COMPACT_ATOMS: atom_id res chain seq x y z
N MET A 1 -8.99 -6.30 -38.31
CA MET A 1 -8.74 -6.65 -36.91
C MET A 1 -9.09 -5.46 -35.99
N PRO A 2 -9.93 -5.67 -35.03
CA PRO A 2 -10.33 -4.58 -34.16
C PRO A 2 -9.14 -4.02 -33.36
N PRO A 3 -8.92 -2.71 -33.37
CA PRO A 3 -7.83 -2.11 -32.60
C PRO A 3 -7.96 -2.36 -31.09
N ASP A 4 -9.18 -2.50 -30.60
CA ASP A 4 -9.46 -2.67 -29.19
C ASP A 4 -8.88 -3.96 -28.62
N THR A 5 -8.91 -5.05 -29.41
CA THR A 5 -8.36 -6.32 -28.99
C THR A 5 -6.85 -6.22 -28.78
N GLN A 6 -6.16 -5.49 -29.66
CA GLN A 6 -4.73 -5.29 -29.54
C GLN A 6 -4.39 -4.39 -28.33
N THR A 7 -5.19 -3.36 -28.09
CA THR A 7 -5.01 -2.48 -26.96
C THR A 7 -5.16 -3.25 -25.67
N ALA A 8 -6.20 -4.06 -25.53
CA ALA A 8 -6.42 -4.88 -24.35
C ALA A 8 -5.26 -5.87 -24.13
N ALA A 9 -4.75 -6.49 -25.19
CA ALA A 9 -3.64 -7.43 -25.10
C ALA A 9 -2.33 -6.77 -24.70
N ARG A 10 -2.20 -5.46 -24.94
CA ARG A 10 -1.01 -4.69 -24.58
C ARG A 10 -1.08 -4.06 -23.21
N SER A 11 -2.25 -4.09 -22.58
CA SER A 11 -2.41 -3.55 -21.24
C SER A 11 -1.60 -4.39 -20.26
N LYS A 12 -0.82 -3.71 -19.40
CA LYS A 12 -0.06 -4.39 -18.38
C LYS A 12 -0.99 -4.90 -17.28
N PRO A 13 -0.67 -6.02 -16.66
CA PRO A 13 -1.48 -6.56 -15.57
C PRO A 13 -1.63 -5.60 -14.42
N ARG A 14 -2.78 -5.69 -13.76
CA ARG A 14 -3.09 -4.86 -12.60
C ARG A 14 -3.88 -5.67 -11.59
N LEU A 15 -3.94 -5.17 -10.36
CA LEU A 15 -4.77 -5.74 -9.31
C LEU A 15 -5.53 -4.63 -8.60
N SER A 16 -6.65 -4.98 -7.99
CA SER A 16 -7.41 -4.06 -7.15
C SER A 16 -7.95 -4.85 -5.97
N ILE A 17 -7.81 -4.27 -4.77
CA ILE A 17 -8.28 -4.87 -3.53
C ILE A 17 -9.08 -3.82 -2.80
N THR A 18 -10.30 -4.16 -2.39
CA THR A 18 -11.14 -3.29 -1.56
C THR A 18 -11.32 -3.94 -0.19
N ARG A 19 -11.16 -3.14 0.86
CA ARG A 19 -11.31 -3.62 2.22
C ARG A 19 -12.01 -2.57 3.08
N LYS A 20 -12.99 -3.01 3.88
CA LYS A 20 -13.63 -2.14 4.85
C LYS A 20 -12.86 -2.20 6.17
N LEU A 21 -12.59 -1.04 6.75
CA LEU A 21 -11.81 -0.91 7.98
C LEU A 21 -12.66 -0.22 9.04
N ALA A 22 -12.69 -0.78 10.24
CA ALA A 22 -13.43 -0.22 11.36
C ALA A 22 -12.61 0.90 12.04
N ALA A 23 -12.26 1.91 11.24
CA ALA A 23 -11.52 3.09 11.69
C ALA A 23 -11.78 4.21 10.68
N PRO A 24 -11.77 5.48 11.11
CA PRO A 24 -12.06 6.60 10.21
C PRO A 24 -10.91 6.86 9.22
N PRO A 25 -11.22 7.53 8.08
CA PRO A 25 -10.23 7.77 7.02
C PRO A 25 -8.94 8.48 7.46
N ASP A 26 -9.03 9.43 8.39
CA ASP A 26 -7.83 10.15 8.85
C ASP A 26 -6.85 9.21 9.55
N ARG A 27 -7.33 8.24 10.32
CA ARG A 27 -6.47 7.27 10.97
C ARG A 27 -5.83 6.31 9.98
N CYS A 28 -6.61 5.85 9.00
CA CYS A 28 -6.12 4.97 7.96
C CYS A 28 -5.08 5.66 7.10
N PHE A 29 -5.34 6.90 6.71
CA PHE A 29 -4.41 7.69 5.91
C PHE A 29 -3.10 7.93 6.66
N ARG A 30 -3.19 8.34 7.92
CA ARG A 30 -2.01 8.62 8.75
C ARG A 30 -1.14 7.37 8.91
N ALA A 31 -1.74 6.21 9.13
CA ALA A 31 -1.00 4.95 9.28
C ALA A 31 -0.29 4.55 7.99
N TRP A 32 -0.73 5.06 6.85
CA TRP A 32 -0.09 4.78 5.57
C TRP A 32 1.14 5.64 5.31
N ILE A 33 1.22 6.83 5.90
CA ILE A 33 2.32 7.77 5.64
C ILE A 33 3.28 7.93 6.83
N ASP A 34 2.91 7.45 7.99
CA ASP A 34 3.75 7.56 9.18
C ASP A 34 4.78 6.44 9.24
N PRO A 35 6.09 6.77 9.30
CA PRO A 35 7.14 5.74 9.35
C PRO A 35 6.99 4.75 10.50
N GLY A 36 6.62 5.23 11.69
CA GLY A 36 6.42 4.38 12.85
C GLY A 36 5.29 3.39 12.65
N ALA A 37 4.18 3.84 12.06
CA ALA A 37 3.04 2.97 11.76
C ALA A 37 3.40 1.95 10.68
N LEU A 38 4.11 2.37 9.64
CA LEU A 38 4.53 1.48 8.55
C LEU A 38 5.34 0.30 9.07
N LYS A 39 6.16 0.51 10.08
CA LYS A 39 6.93 -0.58 10.69
C LYS A 39 6.02 -1.62 11.34
N GLY A 40 4.83 -1.24 11.73
CA GLY A 40 3.88 -2.14 12.39
C GLY A 40 3.04 -2.98 11.45
N TRP A 41 2.91 -2.60 10.18
CA TRP A 41 2.00 -3.33 9.28
C TRP A 41 2.55 -3.65 7.89
N PHE A 42 3.53 -2.91 7.40
CA PHE A 42 4.01 -3.12 6.02
C PHE A 42 4.75 -4.45 5.90
N GLY A 43 4.54 -5.13 4.76
CA GLY A 43 5.16 -6.43 4.48
C GLY A 43 4.29 -7.61 4.94
N PRO A 44 4.20 -8.66 4.11
CA PRO A 44 3.36 -9.81 4.43
C PRO A 44 4.00 -10.73 5.47
N GLY A 45 3.15 -11.41 6.24
CA GLY A 45 3.57 -12.46 7.14
C GLY A 45 4.56 -11.99 8.21
N ALA A 46 5.62 -12.74 8.40
CA ALA A 46 6.63 -12.48 9.44
C ALA A 46 7.75 -11.54 9.00
N ASN A 47 7.62 -10.90 7.82
CA ASN A 47 8.59 -9.91 7.39
C ASN A 47 8.56 -8.71 8.34
N GLU A 48 9.76 -8.19 8.63
CA GLU A 48 9.94 -7.07 9.54
C GLU A 48 10.45 -5.86 8.77
N VAL A 49 9.82 -4.70 8.99
CA VAL A 49 10.31 -3.45 8.40
C VAL A 49 11.42 -2.92 9.28
N VAL A 50 12.63 -2.87 8.74
CA VAL A 50 13.82 -2.41 9.48
C VAL A 50 14.15 -0.95 9.19
N LEU A 51 13.59 -0.39 8.10
CA LEU A 51 13.74 1.02 7.76
C LEU A 51 12.45 1.50 7.09
N ALA A 52 11.96 2.67 7.50
CA ALA A 52 10.84 3.32 6.86
C ALA A 52 11.10 4.82 6.81
N GLU A 53 11.12 5.37 5.60
CA GLU A 53 11.29 6.81 5.35
C GLU A 53 10.20 7.26 4.41
N THR A 54 9.51 8.36 4.74
CA THR A 54 8.45 8.91 3.89
C THR A 54 8.52 10.44 3.89
N ASP A 55 8.25 11.02 2.73
CA ASP A 55 8.06 12.44 2.55
C ASP A 55 6.74 12.61 1.77
N PRO A 56 5.60 12.59 2.48
CA PRO A 56 4.27 12.43 1.86
C PRO A 56 3.73 13.71 1.23
N ARG A 57 4.41 14.18 0.21
CA ARG A 57 4.02 15.33 -0.61
C ARG A 57 4.31 15.02 -2.07
N VAL A 58 3.64 15.69 -2.97
CA VAL A 58 3.89 15.51 -4.41
C VAL A 58 5.37 15.79 -4.70
N GLY A 59 6.04 14.83 -5.32
CA GLY A 59 7.48 14.89 -5.59
C GLY A 59 8.33 14.37 -4.44
N GLY A 60 7.76 14.14 -3.26
CA GLY A 60 8.46 13.54 -2.14
C GLY A 60 8.71 12.06 -2.39
N ARG A 61 9.71 11.48 -1.73
CA ARG A 61 10.07 10.09 -1.93
C ARG A 61 9.81 9.27 -0.66
N TYR A 62 9.69 7.96 -0.85
CA TYR A 62 9.61 7.03 0.26
C TYR A 62 10.56 5.86 0.04
N ARG A 63 10.94 5.19 1.12
CA ARG A 63 11.85 4.06 1.09
C ARG A 63 11.53 3.12 2.24
N LEU A 64 11.32 1.86 1.93
CA LEU A 64 10.99 0.83 2.92
C LEU A 64 11.92 -0.36 2.72
N VAL A 65 12.52 -0.83 3.81
CA VAL A 65 13.36 -2.03 3.79
C VAL A 65 12.74 -3.07 4.71
N MET A 66 12.45 -4.24 4.14
CA MET A 66 11.92 -5.38 4.88
C MET A 66 12.99 -6.45 5.04
N ARG A 67 12.99 -7.11 6.19
CA ARG A 67 13.84 -8.26 6.42
C ARG A 67 12.96 -9.50 6.59
N SER A 68 13.25 -10.54 5.80
CA SER A 68 12.56 -11.82 5.90
C SER A 68 13.13 -12.64 7.06
N VAL A 69 12.42 -13.71 7.43
CA VAL A 69 12.83 -14.60 8.52
C VAL A 69 14.25 -15.16 8.31
N GLY A 70 14.63 -15.38 7.06
CA GLY A 70 15.98 -15.85 6.72
C GLY A 70 17.06 -14.77 6.77
N GLY A 71 16.72 -13.53 7.13
CA GLY A 71 17.67 -12.43 7.19
C GLY A 71 17.86 -11.68 5.88
N GLU A 72 17.19 -12.09 4.81
CA GLU A 72 17.26 -11.44 3.52
C GLU A 72 16.51 -10.12 3.52
N GLU A 73 17.12 -9.06 3.00
CA GLU A 73 16.50 -7.74 2.95
C GLU A 73 15.99 -7.40 1.56
N HIS A 74 14.83 -6.75 1.52
CA HIS A 74 14.18 -6.31 0.29
C HIS A 74 13.81 -4.84 0.44
N GLU A 75 14.27 -4.04 -0.49
CA GLU A 75 14.02 -2.59 -0.46
C GLU A 75 13.07 -2.19 -1.58
N VAL A 76 12.04 -1.41 -1.24
CA VAL A 76 11.12 -0.84 -2.21
C VAL A 76 11.04 0.66 -1.96
N GLY A 77 10.83 1.42 -3.04
CA GLY A 77 10.68 2.87 -2.92
C GLY A 77 10.04 3.48 -4.14
N GLY A 78 9.87 4.78 -4.09
CA GLY A 78 9.27 5.53 -5.18
C GLY A 78 9.05 6.99 -4.82
N GLU A 79 8.17 7.63 -5.59
CA GLU A 79 7.84 9.04 -5.49
C GLU A 79 6.33 9.21 -5.40
N PHE A 80 5.89 10.11 -4.53
CA PHE A 80 4.47 10.46 -4.45
C PHE A 80 4.09 11.32 -5.64
N ARG A 81 3.04 10.90 -6.35
CA ARG A 81 2.50 11.60 -7.52
C ARG A 81 1.27 12.42 -7.18
N GLU A 82 0.50 11.97 -6.19
CA GLU A 82 -0.70 12.67 -5.75
C GLU A 82 -0.90 12.41 -4.27
N VAL A 83 -1.24 13.44 -3.51
CA VAL A 83 -1.53 13.33 -2.08
C VAL A 83 -2.75 14.18 -1.80
N VAL A 84 -3.86 13.53 -1.46
CA VAL A 84 -5.09 14.21 -1.04
C VAL A 84 -5.36 13.77 0.39
N THR A 85 -5.18 14.67 1.32
CA THR A 85 -5.26 14.37 2.76
C THR A 85 -6.53 13.61 3.12
N ASN A 86 -6.35 12.47 3.77
CA ASN A 86 -7.42 11.58 4.22
C ASN A 86 -8.27 10.97 3.11
N ARG A 87 -7.84 11.08 1.85
CA ARG A 87 -8.64 10.59 0.71
C ARG A 87 -7.89 9.74 -0.27
N LYS A 88 -6.64 10.10 -0.61
CA LYS A 88 -5.97 9.44 -1.73
C LYS A 88 -4.45 9.60 -1.69
N LEU A 89 -3.76 8.52 -2.04
CA LEU A 89 -2.31 8.53 -2.28
C LEU A 89 -2.05 7.86 -3.62
N VAL A 90 -1.21 8.45 -4.44
CA VAL A 90 -0.69 7.82 -5.66
C VAL A 90 0.83 7.89 -5.59
N PHE A 91 1.48 6.75 -5.73
CA PHE A 91 2.94 6.72 -5.65
C PHE A 91 3.51 5.63 -6.56
N THR A 92 4.72 5.87 -7.06
CA THR A 92 5.42 4.89 -7.86
C THR A 92 6.00 3.80 -6.95
N TRP A 93 6.27 2.64 -7.53
CA TRP A 93 6.72 1.47 -6.79
C TRP A 93 7.76 0.73 -7.60
N ALA A 94 8.94 0.57 -7.05
CA ALA A 94 9.99 -0.22 -7.68
C ALA A 94 10.87 -0.85 -6.61
N TRP A 95 11.14 -2.13 -6.79
CA TRP A 95 12.08 -2.84 -5.94
C TRP A 95 13.50 -2.46 -6.36
N ARG A 96 14.40 -2.32 -5.40
CA ARG A 96 15.79 -1.98 -5.68
C ARG A 96 16.47 -3.01 -6.59
N SER A 97 16.06 -4.28 -6.47
CA SER A 97 16.62 -5.37 -7.29
C SER A 97 16.18 -5.28 -8.76
N THR A 98 15.07 -4.62 -9.04
CA THR A 98 14.54 -4.46 -10.41
C THR A 98 14.04 -3.03 -10.61
N PRO A 99 14.94 -2.02 -10.56
CA PRO A 99 14.52 -0.62 -10.61
C PRO A 99 13.85 -0.22 -11.93
N GLU A 100 14.09 -0.98 -13.01
CA GLU A 100 13.47 -0.77 -14.31
C GLU A 100 12.00 -1.20 -14.35
N ARG A 101 11.54 -1.97 -13.36
CA ARG A 101 10.15 -2.43 -13.29
C ARG A 101 9.32 -1.51 -12.40
N GLN A 102 9.23 -0.26 -12.80
CA GLN A 102 8.43 0.71 -12.06
C GLN A 102 6.95 0.47 -12.30
N SER A 103 6.18 0.42 -11.22
CA SER A 103 4.73 0.29 -11.24
C SER A 103 4.10 1.43 -10.46
N LEU A 104 2.77 1.46 -10.38
CA LEU A 104 2.03 2.57 -9.77
C LEU A 104 0.99 2.04 -8.79
N VAL A 105 0.98 2.62 -7.60
CA VAL A 105 0.00 2.26 -6.56
C VAL A 105 -0.90 3.45 -6.29
N THR A 106 -2.20 3.19 -6.27
CA THR A 106 -3.21 4.17 -5.88
C THR A 106 -3.96 3.61 -4.68
N VAL A 107 -4.04 4.39 -3.60
CA VAL A 107 -4.79 4.01 -2.41
C VAL A 107 -5.84 5.07 -2.16
N GLU A 108 -7.10 4.66 -2.10
CA GLU A 108 -8.22 5.56 -1.86
C GLU A 108 -8.88 5.21 -0.53
N PHE A 109 -9.20 6.25 0.25
CA PHE A 109 -9.76 6.14 1.59
C PHE A 109 -11.14 6.81 1.57
N ALA A 110 -12.17 6.04 1.26
CA ALA A 110 -13.54 6.58 1.18
C ALA A 110 -14.25 6.44 2.53
N PRO A 111 -14.86 7.52 3.05
CA PRO A 111 -15.62 7.40 4.30
C PRO A 111 -16.85 6.51 4.09
N ALA A 112 -17.11 5.66 5.09
CA ALA A 112 -18.26 4.75 5.09
C ALA A 112 -18.86 4.78 6.51
N GLY A 113 -19.64 5.84 6.82
CA GLY A 113 -20.04 6.13 8.18
C GLY A 113 -18.79 6.44 9.03
N ASP A 114 -18.63 5.73 10.14
CA ASP A 114 -17.45 5.86 11.00
C ASP A 114 -16.29 4.99 10.53
N ALA A 115 -16.48 4.25 9.45
CA ALA A 115 -15.50 3.34 8.90
C ALA A 115 -14.88 3.90 7.62
N THR A 116 -13.95 3.14 7.04
CA THR A 116 -13.30 3.48 5.78
C THR A 116 -13.45 2.32 4.81
N ALA A 117 -13.81 2.64 3.56
CA ALA A 117 -13.68 1.70 2.46
C ALA A 117 -12.37 2.04 1.75
N LEU A 118 -11.38 1.18 1.94
CA LEU A 118 -10.06 1.36 1.32
C LEU A 118 -10.03 0.57 0.02
N THR A 119 -9.60 1.24 -1.06
CA THR A 119 -9.36 0.58 -2.34
C THR A 119 -7.91 0.79 -2.74
N LEU A 120 -7.18 -0.30 -2.91
CA LEU A 120 -5.80 -0.28 -3.39
C LEU A 120 -5.78 -0.81 -4.81
N THR A 121 -5.22 -0.03 -5.73
CA THR A 121 -5.00 -0.44 -7.12
C THR A 121 -3.50 -0.38 -7.38
N HIS A 122 -2.94 -1.50 -7.84
CA HIS A 122 -1.52 -1.57 -8.18
C HIS A 122 -1.45 -1.99 -9.65
N GLU A 123 -0.87 -1.15 -10.49
CA GLU A 123 -0.92 -1.32 -11.93
C GLU A 123 0.44 -1.13 -12.58
N HIS A 124 0.54 -1.47 -13.84
CA HIS A 124 1.75 -1.42 -14.65
C HIS A 124 2.77 -2.49 -14.26
N PHE A 125 2.29 -3.67 -13.84
CA PHE A 125 3.18 -4.80 -13.59
C PHE A 125 3.82 -5.29 -14.89
N ALA A 126 5.04 -5.79 -14.78
CA ALA A 126 5.78 -6.31 -15.94
C ALA A 126 5.11 -7.56 -16.52
N ASP A 127 4.52 -8.41 -15.67
CA ASP A 127 3.86 -9.64 -16.07
C ASP A 127 2.83 -10.08 -15.03
N GLU A 128 2.07 -11.12 -15.35
CA GLU A 128 1.02 -11.64 -14.46
C GLU A 128 1.60 -12.28 -13.21
N ALA A 129 2.76 -12.91 -13.32
CA ALA A 129 3.40 -13.54 -12.17
C ALA A 129 3.78 -12.50 -11.13
N ALA A 130 4.30 -11.34 -11.56
CA ALA A 130 4.61 -10.23 -10.67
C ALA A 130 3.35 -9.69 -9.99
N ARG A 131 2.28 -9.50 -10.77
CA ARG A 131 0.99 -9.07 -10.22
C ARG A 131 0.50 -10.02 -9.14
N ASP A 132 0.52 -11.31 -9.40
CA ASP A 132 0.01 -12.30 -8.47
C ASP A 132 0.81 -12.36 -7.17
N ARG A 133 2.14 -12.23 -7.25
CA ARG A 133 3.00 -12.16 -6.07
C ARG A 133 2.68 -10.93 -5.23
N HIS A 134 2.47 -9.78 -5.89
CA HIS A 134 2.14 -8.54 -5.19
C HIS A 134 0.73 -8.60 -4.59
N ARG A 135 -0.21 -9.26 -5.26
CA ARG A 135 -1.54 -9.47 -4.70
C ARG A 135 -1.46 -10.20 -3.36
N GLN A 136 -0.71 -11.29 -3.31
CA GLN A 136 -0.54 -12.05 -2.07
C GLN A 136 0.15 -11.21 -1.00
N GLY A 137 1.16 -10.45 -1.38
CA GLY A 137 1.84 -9.54 -0.46
C GLY A 137 0.91 -8.47 0.11
N TRP A 138 0.10 -7.85 -0.75
CA TRP A 138 -0.85 -6.83 -0.31
C TRP A 138 -1.93 -7.41 0.60
N ILE A 139 -2.45 -8.59 0.29
CA ILE A 139 -3.45 -9.24 1.14
C ILE A 139 -2.90 -9.43 2.56
N GLY A 140 -1.68 -9.95 2.68
CA GLY A 140 -1.04 -10.14 3.98
C GLY A 140 -0.74 -8.84 4.71
N SER A 141 -0.25 -7.83 3.98
CA SER A 141 0.04 -6.51 4.57
C SER A 141 -1.24 -5.83 5.04
N LEU A 142 -2.30 -5.88 4.25
CA LEU A 142 -3.58 -5.24 4.60
C LEU A 142 -4.26 -5.92 5.80
N GLU A 143 -4.02 -7.21 6.03
CA GLU A 143 -4.48 -7.87 7.25
C GLU A 143 -3.83 -7.23 8.49
N LYS A 144 -2.52 -7.01 8.44
CA LYS A 144 -1.81 -6.37 9.55
C LYS A 144 -2.22 -4.91 9.69
N PHE A 145 -2.42 -4.22 8.56
CA PHE A 145 -2.88 -2.83 8.55
C PHE A 145 -4.23 -2.70 9.24
N ALA A 146 -5.18 -3.57 8.89
CA ALA A 146 -6.50 -3.59 9.51
C ALA A 146 -6.40 -3.81 11.01
N GLY A 147 -5.61 -4.78 11.43
CA GLY A 147 -5.40 -5.04 12.86
C GLY A 147 -4.87 -3.82 13.59
N LEU A 148 -3.89 -3.15 13.00
CA LEU A 148 -3.27 -1.96 13.60
C LEU A 148 -4.27 -0.81 13.76
N VAL A 149 -4.93 -0.42 12.68
CA VAL A 149 -5.81 0.77 12.72
C VAL A 149 -7.09 0.52 13.51
N GLU A 150 -7.63 -0.69 13.45
CA GLU A 150 -8.85 -1.05 14.17
C GLU A 150 -8.59 -1.16 15.67
N SER A 151 -7.52 -1.81 16.07
CA SER A 151 -7.15 -1.94 17.49
C SER A 151 -6.81 -0.58 18.09
N SER A 152 -6.03 0.22 17.40
CA SER A 152 -5.64 1.55 17.85
C SER A 152 -6.87 2.44 18.03
N PHE A 153 -7.81 2.41 17.10
CA PHE A 153 -9.04 3.20 17.18
C PHE A 153 -9.93 2.72 18.33
N ALA A 154 -10.08 1.41 18.49
CA ALA A 154 -10.88 0.84 19.58
C ALA A 154 -10.32 1.24 20.95
N GLN A 155 -9.00 1.26 21.14
CA GLN A 155 -8.37 1.68 22.38
C GLN A 155 -8.66 3.15 22.70
N VAL A 156 -8.60 4.02 21.69
CA VAL A 156 -8.92 5.45 21.86
C VAL A 156 -10.38 5.62 22.27
N GLN A 157 -11.29 4.88 21.68
CA GLN A 157 -12.71 4.93 22.03
C GLN A 157 -12.96 4.48 23.48
N GLN A 158 -12.30 3.40 23.91
CA GLN A 158 -12.40 2.93 25.28
C GLN A 158 -11.85 3.94 26.27
N GLY A 159 -10.74 4.61 25.93
CA GLY A 159 -10.13 5.61 26.79
C GLY A 159 -10.97 6.86 26.99
N ARG A 160 -12.04 7.05 26.21
CA ARG A 160 -12.95 8.19 26.33
C ARG A 160 -14.19 7.89 27.19
N ALA A 161 -14.35 6.65 27.58
CA ALA A 161 -15.53 6.21 28.36
C ALA A 161 -15.51 6.74 29.80
#